data_2914115df8281818b91f8edec0a9f728
#
_entry.id   2914115df8281818b91f8edec0a9f728
#
_cell.length_a   1.000
_cell.length_b   1.000
_cell.length_c   1.000
_cell.angle_alpha   90.00
_cell.angle_beta   90.00
_cell.angle_gamma   90.00
#
_symmetry.space_group_name_H-M   'P 1'
#
loop_
_entity.id
_entity.type
_entity.pdbx_description
1 polymer ?
#
loop_
_entity_poly.entity_id
_entity_poly.type
_entity_poly.pdbx_seq_one_letter_code
_entity_poly.pdbx_strand_id
1 'polypeptide(L)'
;MTELTNQRVYLSASLVAIPLFVLWSWRQRRLNIEAAEMAQTPTKTVVIIGASWAGIPVAHGLLKDVPNAKVVLVNPSEDFYFNIASPRLSTKPNDIPREKYIYPIAPLFDKHANAKKNFEFVLGKATSIDLQSKNVIVQDVNSGSTKTLAYDYVVIASGSTSNATTGTDSLQVPFKESGTTKLEAELKAAQEAIKSAKSIIVGGAGAVGVEFAGEAAEAYPSTQVTLLTNSDNVLTGLREPTRQKAAKLLKQKGVKILTDKTVTSASRDAAGKWNVVTADGQTLTADIYVSTTGVLPNNEFIPASLLNKDGWVEVDSHFVSKADPSVYAVGDITQYSARLVSRISGQVSVLLSNLKADITGKGKRGTYKDDSSLIVVMPIGKSTGTGQLGSFTPPGFMVSFIKGKDYFTGSGKKFIAG
;
A
#
# COMPACT_ATOMS: atom_id res chain seq x y z
N MET A 1 69.31 4.17 -25.50
CA MET A 1 68.63 4.35 -24.21
C MET A 1 67.11 4.29 -24.33
N THR A 2 66.52 3.88 -25.47
CA THR A 2 65.07 3.91 -25.75
C THR A 2 64.41 2.53 -25.73
N GLU A 3 65.19 1.42 -25.72
CA GLU A 3 64.58 0.06 -25.70
C GLU A 3 64.33 -0.53 -24.31
N LEU A 4 65.02 -0.04 -23.28
CA LEU A 4 64.87 -0.56 -21.91
C LEU A 4 63.63 -0.01 -21.15
N THR A 5 63.03 1.05 -21.63
CA THR A 5 61.83 1.68 -21.01
C THR A 5 60.54 0.99 -21.41
N ASN A 6 60.46 0.39 -22.62
CA ASN A 6 59.26 -0.29 -23.07
C ASN A 6 59.05 -1.67 -22.43
N GLN A 7 60.13 -2.42 -22.12
CA GLN A 7 59.99 -3.72 -21.46
C GLN A 7 59.50 -3.66 -20.00
N ARG A 8 59.83 -2.56 -19.26
CA ARG A 8 59.34 -2.38 -17.87
C ARG A 8 57.85 -2.05 -17.78
N VAL A 9 57.29 -1.39 -18.79
CA VAL A 9 55.84 -1.07 -18.83
C VAL A 9 55.00 -2.30 -19.14
N TYR A 10 55.47 -3.21 -20.01
CA TYR A 10 54.79 -4.46 -20.32
C TYR A 10 54.83 -5.48 -19.16
N LEU A 11 55.91 -5.51 -18.39
CA LEU A 11 56.04 -6.39 -17.20
C LEU A 11 55.18 -5.92 -16.03
N SER A 12 54.97 -4.62 -15.85
CA SER A 12 54.13 -4.09 -14.78
C SER A 12 52.61 -4.27 -15.10
N ALA A 13 52.20 -4.20 -16.36
CA ALA A 13 50.82 -4.44 -16.78
C ALA A 13 50.39 -5.91 -16.65
N SER A 14 51.31 -6.84 -16.93
CA SER A 14 51.02 -8.28 -16.79
C SER A 14 50.98 -8.76 -15.34
N LEU A 15 51.73 -8.16 -14.42
CA LEU A 15 51.75 -8.50 -12.99
C LEU A 15 50.43 -8.08 -12.26
N VAL A 16 49.70 -7.10 -12.76
CA VAL A 16 48.41 -6.66 -12.19
C VAL A 16 47.23 -7.38 -12.87
N ALA A 17 47.33 -7.73 -14.14
CA ALA A 17 46.27 -8.38 -14.90
C ALA A 17 46.01 -9.86 -14.47
N ILE A 18 47.07 -10.60 -14.09
CA ILE A 18 46.94 -11.98 -13.66
C ILE A 18 46.14 -12.13 -12.36
N PRO A 19 46.38 -11.34 -11.28
CA PRO A 19 45.57 -11.42 -10.07
C PRO A 19 44.08 -11.04 -10.31
N LEU A 20 43.82 -10.04 -11.16
CA LEU A 20 42.44 -9.63 -11.51
C LEU A 20 41.72 -10.69 -12.31
N PHE A 21 42.38 -11.36 -13.23
CA PHE A 21 41.82 -12.49 -14.00
C PHE A 21 41.56 -13.70 -13.10
N VAL A 22 42.46 -14.01 -12.18
CA VAL A 22 42.26 -15.10 -11.20
C VAL A 22 41.09 -14.77 -10.28
N LEU A 23 41.01 -13.56 -9.74
CA LEU A 23 39.87 -13.11 -8.92
C LEU A 23 38.55 -13.14 -9.71
N TRP A 24 38.56 -12.70 -10.96
CA TRP A 24 37.40 -12.77 -11.83
C TRP A 24 36.97 -14.21 -12.12
N SER A 25 37.92 -15.12 -12.44
CA SER A 25 37.64 -16.53 -12.69
C SER A 25 37.14 -17.26 -11.44
N TRP A 26 37.68 -16.94 -10.25
CA TRP A 26 37.18 -17.44 -8.97
C TRP A 26 35.76 -16.97 -8.69
N ARG A 27 35.48 -15.70 -8.94
CA ARG A 27 34.12 -15.14 -8.80
C ARG A 27 33.14 -15.81 -9.76
N GLN A 28 33.53 -16.03 -11.02
CA GLN A 28 32.68 -16.73 -12.00
C GLN A 28 32.45 -18.21 -11.61
N ARG A 29 33.49 -18.92 -11.16
CA ARG A 29 33.32 -20.29 -10.65
C ARG A 29 32.39 -20.35 -9.46
N ARG A 30 32.52 -19.45 -8.52
CA ARG A 30 31.63 -19.36 -7.36
C ARG A 30 30.20 -19.08 -7.77
N LEU A 31 29.96 -18.13 -8.68
CA LEU A 31 28.64 -17.83 -9.22
C LEU A 31 28.03 -19.03 -9.97
N ASN A 32 28.83 -19.76 -10.74
CA ASN A 32 28.37 -20.95 -11.45
C ASN A 32 28.06 -22.12 -10.49
N ILE A 33 28.83 -22.31 -9.40
CA ILE A 33 28.55 -23.31 -8.37
C ILE A 33 27.26 -22.94 -7.63
N GLU A 34 27.11 -21.68 -7.22
CA GLU A 34 25.90 -21.17 -6.55
C GLU A 34 24.67 -21.31 -7.47
N ALA A 35 24.81 -21.05 -8.78
CA ALA A 35 23.74 -21.23 -9.76
C ALA A 35 23.40 -22.73 -9.97
N ALA A 36 24.39 -23.61 -10.02
CA ALA A 36 24.18 -25.06 -10.16
C ALA A 36 23.52 -25.66 -8.90
N GLU A 37 23.93 -25.24 -7.71
CA GLU A 37 23.30 -25.66 -6.45
C GLU A 37 21.86 -25.15 -6.33
N MET A 38 21.58 -23.91 -6.78
CA MET A 38 20.22 -23.38 -6.82
C MET A 38 19.34 -24.12 -7.83
N ALA A 39 19.90 -24.58 -8.97
CA ALA A 39 19.17 -25.37 -9.95
C ALA A 39 18.79 -26.79 -9.45
N GLN A 40 19.49 -27.31 -8.47
CA GLN A 40 19.19 -28.61 -7.83
C GLN A 40 18.20 -28.49 -6.66
N THR A 41 17.93 -27.29 -6.14
CA THR A 41 16.95 -27.10 -5.07
C THR A 41 15.52 -27.28 -5.64
N PRO A 42 14.64 -28.07 -5.00
CA PRO A 42 13.27 -28.22 -5.43
C PRO A 42 12.58 -26.86 -5.57
N THR A 43 11.78 -26.70 -6.63
CA THR A 43 10.99 -25.47 -6.84
C THR A 43 9.99 -25.30 -5.69
N LYS A 44 10.07 -24.17 -5.02
CA LYS A 44 9.13 -23.79 -3.95
C LYS A 44 8.05 -22.89 -4.49
N THR A 45 6.79 -23.20 -4.18
CA THR A 45 5.65 -22.39 -4.57
C THR A 45 5.36 -21.37 -3.47
N VAL A 46 5.37 -20.10 -3.83
CA VAL A 46 4.98 -18.98 -2.97
C VAL A 46 3.68 -18.39 -3.50
N VAL A 47 2.59 -18.52 -2.72
CA VAL A 47 1.32 -17.87 -3.03
C VAL A 47 1.28 -16.52 -2.32
N ILE A 48 1.07 -15.44 -3.05
CA ILE A 48 0.96 -14.08 -2.52
C ILE A 48 -0.49 -13.64 -2.68
N ILE A 49 -1.15 -13.27 -1.59
CA ILE A 49 -2.55 -12.83 -1.58
C ILE A 49 -2.62 -11.32 -1.42
N GLY A 50 -3.01 -10.64 -2.51
CA GLY A 50 -3.07 -9.18 -2.61
C GLY A 50 -1.94 -8.60 -3.46
N ALA A 51 -2.31 -7.93 -4.56
CA ALA A 51 -1.40 -7.30 -5.52
C ALA A 51 -1.48 -5.77 -5.44
N SER A 52 -1.05 -5.23 -4.31
CA SER A 52 -0.99 -3.79 -4.09
C SER A 52 0.43 -3.39 -3.61
N TRP A 53 0.55 -2.37 -2.79
CA TRP A 53 1.79 -1.74 -2.33
C TRP A 53 2.82 -2.71 -1.73
N ALA A 54 2.39 -3.82 -1.16
CA ALA A 54 3.28 -4.81 -0.56
C ALA A 54 3.45 -6.05 -1.44
N GLY A 55 2.36 -6.64 -1.96
CA GLY A 55 2.41 -7.90 -2.70
C GLY A 55 3.14 -7.80 -4.03
N ILE A 56 2.96 -6.71 -4.80
CA ILE A 56 3.68 -6.49 -6.07
C ILE A 56 5.20 -6.45 -5.84
N PRO A 57 5.76 -5.63 -4.91
CA PRO A 57 7.19 -5.64 -4.63
C PRO A 57 7.71 -6.98 -4.11
N VAL A 58 6.93 -7.73 -3.32
CA VAL A 58 7.32 -9.08 -2.88
C VAL A 58 7.46 -10.02 -4.09
N ALA A 59 6.48 -10.02 -5.00
CA ALA A 59 6.53 -10.85 -6.21
C ALA A 59 7.74 -10.50 -7.10
N HIS A 60 8.01 -9.20 -7.30
CA HIS A 60 9.20 -8.75 -8.03
C HIS A 60 10.50 -9.20 -7.37
N GLY A 61 10.62 -9.06 -6.05
CA GLY A 61 11.82 -9.46 -5.31
C GLY A 61 12.07 -10.97 -5.40
N LEU A 62 11.04 -11.80 -5.30
CA LEU A 62 11.17 -13.25 -5.46
C LEU A 62 11.60 -13.64 -6.87
N LEU A 63 10.97 -13.09 -7.91
CA LEU A 63 11.33 -13.37 -9.30
C LEU A 63 12.76 -12.94 -9.64
N LYS A 64 13.24 -11.86 -9.04
CA LYS A 64 14.59 -11.35 -9.24
C LYS A 64 15.64 -12.16 -8.49
N ASP A 65 15.39 -12.47 -7.21
CA ASP A 65 16.42 -12.91 -6.28
C ASP A 65 16.32 -14.39 -5.89
N VAL A 66 15.23 -15.09 -6.27
CA VAL A 66 14.96 -16.50 -5.93
C VAL A 66 14.55 -17.29 -7.18
N PRO A 67 15.51 -17.65 -8.06
CA PRO A 67 15.21 -18.22 -9.39
C PRO A 67 14.42 -19.54 -9.37
N ASN A 68 14.47 -20.28 -8.25
CA ASN A 68 13.77 -21.55 -8.05
C ASN A 68 12.43 -21.38 -7.29
N ALA A 69 11.93 -20.16 -7.09
CA ALA A 69 10.58 -19.93 -6.58
C ALA A 69 9.57 -19.85 -7.74
N LYS A 70 8.45 -20.59 -7.61
CA LYS A 70 7.23 -20.34 -8.38
C LYS A 70 6.38 -19.34 -7.62
N VAL A 71 6.10 -18.19 -8.21
CA VAL A 71 5.33 -17.10 -7.60
C VAL A 71 3.92 -17.10 -8.18
N VAL A 72 2.91 -17.27 -7.33
CA VAL A 72 1.50 -17.17 -7.70
C VAL A 72 0.93 -15.94 -7.00
N LEU A 73 0.56 -14.92 -7.77
CA LEU A 73 0.02 -13.66 -7.25
C LEU A 73 -1.49 -13.65 -7.45
N VAL A 74 -2.23 -13.62 -6.34
CA VAL A 74 -3.71 -13.64 -6.31
C VAL A 74 -4.23 -12.24 -6.02
N ASN A 75 -5.12 -11.72 -6.86
CA ASN A 75 -5.80 -10.44 -6.62
C ASN A 75 -7.20 -10.43 -7.23
N PRO A 76 -8.20 -9.79 -6.60
CA PRO A 76 -9.55 -9.72 -7.14
C PRO A 76 -9.74 -8.69 -8.25
N SER A 77 -8.73 -7.88 -8.56
CA SER A 77 -8.70 -6.88 -9.64
C SER A 77 -7.52 -7.14 -10.57
N GLU A 78 -7.69 -6.91 -11.87
CA GLU A 78 -6.61 -6.96 -12.86
C GLU A 78 -5.66 -5.77 -12.77
N ASP A 79 -6.12 -4.69 -12.13
CA ASP A 79 -5.42 -3.42 -12.05
C ASP A 79 -4.95 -3.11 -10.63
N PHE A 80 -3.79 -2.51 -10.54
CA PHE A 80 -3.32 -1.81 -9.34
C PHE A 80 -3.88 -0.39 -9.32
N TYR A 81 -4.49 -0.01 -8.21
CA TYR A 81 -4.99 1.33 -7.96
C TYR A 81 -4.03 2.15 -7.12
N PHE A 82 -3.58 3.29 -7.64
CA PHE A 82 -2.73 4.24 -6.93
C PHE A 82 -3.56 5.10 -5.95
N ASN A 83 -4.02 4.47 -4.90
CA ASN A 83 -5.00 5.00 -3.95
C ASN A 83 -4.51 6.17 -3.08
N ILE A 84 -3.21 6.49 -3.09
CA ILE A 84 -2.70 7.72 -2.43
C ILE A 84 -3.39 8.97 -3.01
N ALA A 85 -3.76 8.94 -4.30
CA ALA A 85 -4.40 10.04 -4.99
C ALA A 85 -5.93 10.07 -4.79
N SER A 86 -6.52 9.09 -4.12
CA SER A 86 -7.97 8.93 -3.99
C SER A 86 -8.73 10.16 -3.48
N PRO A 87 -8.22 10.97 -2.52
CA PRO A 87 -8.91 12.20 -2.12
C PRO A 87 -9.08 13.20 -3.28
N ARG A 88 -8.05 13.34 -4.12
CA ARG A 88 -8.09 14.19 -5.32
C ARG A 88 -8.95 13.57 -6.42
N LEU A 89 -8.76 12.29 -6.68
CA LEU A 89 -9.51 11.58 -7.72
C LEU A 89 -11.01 11.64 -7.47
N SER A 90 -11.45 11.51 -6.22
CA SER A 90 -12.86 11.54 -5.84
C SER A 90 -13.50 12.94 -5.97
N THR A 91 -12.70 14.01 -5.90
CA THR A 91 -13.21 15.40 -5.88
C THR A 91 -12.93 16.16 -7.16
N LYS A 92 -11.89 15.79 -7.91
CA LYS A 92 -11.44 16.50 -9.14
C LYS A 92 -11.19 15.49 -10.25
N PRO A 93 -12.24 15.02 -10.95
CA PRO A 93 -12.17 13.86 -11.86
C PRO A 93 -11.18 14.00 -13.02
N ASN A 94 -10.87 15.21 -13.46
CA ASN A 94 -9.99 15.45 -14.62
C ASN A 94 -8.58 15.97 -14.23
N ASP A 95 -8.25 16.02 -12.94
CA ASP A 95 -6.97 16.60 -12.51
C ASP A 95 -5.79 15.62 -12.70
N ILE A 96 -6.05 14.32 -12.70
CA ILE A 96 -5.05 13.27 -12.87
C ILE A 96 -5.52 12.29 -13.94
N PRO A 97 -4.77 12.12 -15.05
CA PRO A 97 -5.11 11.16 -16.10
C PRO A 97 -5.09 9.72 -15.61
N ARG A 98 -5.99 8.87 -16.17
CA ARG A 98 -6.22 7.47 -15.75
C ARG A 98 -4.94 6.63 -15.70
N GLU A 99 -4.11 6.75 -16.71
CA GLU A 99 -2.84 6.00 -16.83
C GLU A 99 -1.80 6.33 -15.75
N LYS A 100 -2.07 7.32 -14.88
CA LYS A 100 -1.22 7.67 -13.75
C LYS A 100 -1.70 7.11 -12.41
N TYR A 101 -2.90 6.49 -12.37
CA TYR A 101 -3.41 5.92 -11.12
C TYR A 101 -4.00 4.51 -11.27
N ILE A 102 -4.14 3.99 -12.49
CA ILE A 102 -4.53 2.60 -12.76
C ILE A 102 -3.46 1.95 -13.64
N TYR A 103 -2.94 0.81 -13.18
CA TYR A 103 -1.87 0.08 -13.85
C TYR A 103 -2.21 -1.40 -13.93
N PRO A 104 -2.27 -2.02 -15.13
CA PRO A 104 -2.44 -3.46 -15.27
C PRO A 104 -1.34 -4.22 -14.52
N ILE A 105 -1.73 -5.19 -13.69
CA ILE A 105 -0.80 -5.90 -12.78
C ILE A 105 0.07 -6.88 -13.54
N ALA A 106 -0.52 -7.79 -14.32
CA ALA A 106 0.21 -8.87 -14.95
C ALA A 106 1.39 -8.39 -15.83
N PRO A 107 1.25 -7.32 -16.67
CA PRO A 107 2.35 -6.82 -17.49
C PRO A 107 3.53 -6.23 -16.72
N LEU A 108 3.37 -5.90 -15.43
CA LEU A 108 4.47 -5.40 -14.60
C LEU A 108 5.61 -6.41 -14.48
N PHE A 109 5.32 -7.70 -14.66
CA PHE A 109 6.23 -8.80 -14.45
C PHE A 109 6.95 -9.28 -15.73
N ASP A 110 6.54 -8.82 -16.92
CA ASP A 110 7.11 -9.23 -18.22
C ASP A 110 8.60 -8.96 -18.35
N LYS A 111 9.14 -8.03 -17.60
CA LYS A 111 10.57 -7.70 -17.56
C LYS A 111 11.44 -8.80 -16.95
N HIS A 112 10.87 -9.72 -16.17
CA HIS A 112 11.62 -10.82 -15.57
C HIS A 112 11.76 -11.97 -16.57
N ALA A 113 13.00 -12.34 -16.93
CA ALA A 113 13.27 -13.40 -17.91
C ALA A 113 12.66 -14.76 -17.52
N ASN A 114 12.50 -15.02 -16.21
CA ASN A 114 11.91 -16.23 -15.67
C ASN A 114 10.39 -16.16 -15.46
N ALA A 115 9.75 -15.01 -15.70
CA ALA A 115 8.32 -14.84 -15.42
C ALA A 115 7.45 -15.84 -16.20
N LYS A 116 7.74 -16.09 -17.48
CA LYS A 116 6.98 -17.06 -18.28
C LYS A 116 6.88 -18.46 -17.64
N LYS A 117 7.89 -18.85 -16.86
CA LYS A 117 7.95 -20.17 -16.20
C LYS A 117 7.53 -20.10 -14.73
N ASN A 118 7.91 -19.05 -14.04
CA ASN A 118 7.88 -18.98 -12.59
C ASN A 118 6.88 -17.98 -12.03
N PHE A 119 6.09 -17.30 -12.88
CA PHE A 119 5.07 -16.37 -12.42
C PHE A 119 3.69 -16.74 -12.96
N GLU A 120 2.70 -16.67 -12.09
CA GLU A 120 1.28 -16.84 -12.43
C GLU A 120 0.48 -15.74 -11.73
N PHE A 121 -0.29 -14.96 -12.51
CA PHE A 121 -1.29 -14.05 -11.96
C PHE A 121 -2.65 -14.75 -11.95
N VAL A 122 -3.29 -14.81 -10.80
CA VAL A 122 -4.61 -15.41 -10.61
C VAL A 122 -5.60 -14.30 -10.27
N LEU A 123 -6.49 -14.00 -11.21
CA LEU A 123 -7.60 -13.06 -11.01
C LEU A 123 -8.67 -13.76 -10.17
N GLY A 124 -8.72 -13.44 -8.88
CA GLY A 124 -9.65 -14.09 -7.96
C GLY A 124 -9.53 -13.56 -6.53
N LYS A 125 -10.57 -13.82 -5.75
CA LYS A 125 -10.63 -13.51 -4.32
C LYS A 125 -10.25 -14.76 -3.52
N ALA A 126 -9.23 -14.69 -2.66
CA ALA A 126 -8.97 -15.75 -1.69
C ALA A 126 -10.16 -15.85 -0.72
N THR A 127 -10.65 -17.06 -0.51
CA THR A 127 -11.81 -17.34 0.35
C THR A 127 -11.47 -18.16 1.58
N SER A 128 -10.35 -18.90 1.57
CA SER A 128 -9.80 -19.57 2.74
C SER A 128 -8.34 -19.95 2.58
N ILE A 129 -7.65 -20.09 3.70
CA ILE A 129 -6.31 -20.70 3.82
C ILE A 129 -6.44 -21.92 4.70
N ASP A 130 -6.06 -23.09 4.20
CA ASP A 130 -5.91 -24.32 4.97
C ASP A 130 -4.43 -24.51 5.32
N LEU A 131 -4.10 -24.35 6.60
CA LEU A 131 -2.73 -24.45 7.10
C LEU A 131 -2.24 -25.90 7.13
N GLN A 132 -3.14 -26.86 7.37
CA GLN A 132 -2.78 -28.26 7.49
C GLN A 132 -2.42 -28.87 6.12
N SER A 133 -3.27 -28.64 5.12
CA SER A 133 -3.05 -29.13 3.75
C SER A 133 -2.19 -28.17 2.91
N LYS A 134 -1.83 -27.00 3.44
CA LYS A 134 -1.10 -25.92 2.75
C LYS A 134 -1.74 -25.52 1.42
N ASN A 135 -3.01 -25.16 1.48
CA ASN A 135 -3.79 -24.76 0.32
C ASN A 135 -4.44 -23.39 0.53
N VAL A 136 -4.53 -22.61 -0.54
CA VAL A 136 -5.37 -21.41 -0.63
C VAL A 136 -6.52 -21.69 -1.59
N ILE A 137 -7.74 -21.46 -1.15
CA ILE A 137 -8.92 -21.52 -2.02
C ILE A 137 -9.16 -20.12 -2.59
N VAL A 138 -9.26 -20.04 -3.91
CA VAL A 138 -9.49 -18.80 -4.64
C VAL A 138 -10.75 -18.92 -5.48
N GLN A 139 -11.65 -17.96 -5.35
CA GLN A 139 -12.83 -17.84 -6.21
C GLN A 139 -12.54 -16.88 -7.36
N ASP A 140 -12.67 -17.35 -8.59
CA ASP A 140 -12.55 -16.54 -9.80
C ASP A 140 -13.64 -15.45 -9.81
N VAL A 141 -13.25 -14.20 -10.07
CA VAL A 141 -14.17 -13.05 -9.99
C VAL A 141 -15.17 -12.98 -11.15
N ASN A 142 -14.88 -13.62 -12.28
CA ASN A 142 -15.72 -13.59 -13.48
C ASN A 142 -16.67 -14.78 -13.52
N SER A 143 -16.14 -15.99 -13.28
CA SER A 143 -16.93 -17.24 -13.39
C SER A 143 -17.53 -17.69 -12.07
N GLY A 144 -17.01 -17.21 -10.93
CA GLY A 144 -17.39 -17.71 -9.61
C GLY A 144 -16.84 -19.11 -9.29
N SER A 145 -16.12 -19.75 -10.23
CA SER A 145 -15.53 -21.06 -10.00
C SER A 145 -14.38 -20.99 -8.97
N THR A 146 -14.13 -22.10 -8.28
CA THR A 146 -13.09 -22.18 -7.28
C THR A 146 -11.85 -22.88 -7.80
N LYS A 147 -10.66 -22.37 -7.42
CA LYS A 147 -9.36 -22.98 -7.70
C LYS A 147 -8.61 -23.19 -6.38
N THR A 148 -8.02 -24.37 -6.22
CA THR A 148 -7.13 -24.66 -5.08
C THR A 148 -5.68 -24.45 -5.49
N LEU A 149 -4.95 -23.65 -4.72
CA LEU A 149 -3.55 -23.34 -4.93
C LEU A 149 -2.73 -23.92 -3.78
N ALA A 150 -1.95 -24.98 -4.06
CA ALA A 150 -1.01 -25.52 -3.09
C ALA A 150 0.19 -24.59 -2.94
N TYR A 151 0.75 -24.47 -1.72
CA TYR A 151 1.90 -23.63 -1.42
C TYR A 151 2.93 -24.32 -0.54
N ASP A 152 4.19 -23.94 -0.67
CA ASP A 152 5.22 -24.15 0.35
C ASP A 152 5.22 -23.00 1.35
N TYR A 153 5.02 -21.77 0.84
CA TYR A 153 4.88 -20.54 1.61
C TYR A 153 3.70 -19.71 1.12
N VAL A 154 3.00 -19.07 2.02
CA VAL A 154 1.97 -18.08 1.69
C VAL A 154 2.34 -16.72 2.26
N VAL A 155 2.18 -15.67 1.46
CA VAL A 155 2.37 -14.27 1.88
C VAL A 155 1.03 -13.56 1.86
N ILE A 156 0.56 -13.17 3.03
CA ILE A 156 -0.69 -12.42 3.20
C ILE A 156 -0.36 -10.93 3.07
N ALA A 157 -0.81 -10.31 1.98
CA ALA A 157 -0.65 -8.89 1.65
C ALA A 157 -1.99 -8.23 1.31
N SER A 158 -3.10 -8.76 1.87
CA SER A 158 -4.47 -8.35 1.59
C SER A 158 -4.83 -6.93 2.06
N GLY A 159 -4.00 -6.34 2.91
CA GLY A 159 -4.16 -4.96 3.33
C GLY A 159 -5.39 -4.72 4.21
N SER A 160 -6.00 -3.56 4.02
CA SER A 160 -7.15 -3.09 4.81
C SER A 160 -8.12 -2.31 3.93
N THR A 161 -9.37 -2.25 4.36
CA THR A 161 -10.44 -1.44 3.76
C THR A 161 -10.94 -0.35 4.72
N SER A 162 -11.98 0.39 4.35
CA SER A 162 -12.66 1.37 5.20
C SER A 162 -14.16 1.40 4.90
N ASN A 163 -14.96 1.91 5.83
CA ASN A 163 -16.41 2.04 5.63
C ASN A 163 -16.76 2.86 4.40
N ALA A 164 -16.00 3.92 4.08
CA ALA A 164 -16.21 4.67 2.85
C ALA A 164 -15.90 3.83 1.60
N THR A 165 -14.87 3.01 1.61
CA THR A 165 -14.53 2.14 0.47
C THR A 165 -15.62 1.09 0.21
N THR A 166 -16.18 0.51 1.26
CA THR A 166 -17.27 -0.48 1.15
C THR A 166 -18.65 0.14 0.96
N GLY A 167 -18.81 1.42 1.27
CA GLY A 167 -20.11 2.09 1.30
C GLY A 167 -20.96 1.75 2.53
N THR A 168 -20.39 1.15 3.57
CA THR A 168 -21.08 0.82 4.82
C THR A 168 -21.34 2.09 5.62
N ASP A 169 -22.62 2.38 5.86
CA ASP A 169 -23.08 3.57 6.62
C ASP A 169 -22.45 4.90 6.16
N SER A 170 -22.12 5.02 4.85
CA SER A 170 -21.42 6.15 4.27
C SER A 170 -21.64 6.18 2.75
N LEU A 171 -21.43 7.33 2.11
CA LEU A 171 -21.23 7.33 0.66
C LEU A 171 -20.03 6.42 0.32
N GLN A 172 -20.20 5.59 -0.70
CA GLN A 172 -19.07 4.81 -1.21
C GLN A 172 -18.07 5.74 -1.91
N VAL A 173 -16.85 5.80 -1.37
CA VAL A 173 -15.73 6.52 -1.95
C VAL A 173 -14.52 5.58 -1.94
N PRO A 174 -13.95 5.23 -3.10
CA PRO A 174 -12.87 4.25 -3.17
C PRO A 174 -11.53 4.85 -2.72
N PHE A 175 -11.39 5.10 -1.40
CA PHE A 175 -10.11 5.51 -0.81
C PHE A 175 -9.07 4.39 -0.82
N LYS A 176 -9.52 3.16 -0.96
CA LYS A 176 -8.70 1.97 -1.18
C LYS A 176 -9.31 1.16 -2.31
N GLU A 177 -8.62 0.13 -2.76
CA GLU A 177 -9.19 -0.83 -3.68
C GLU A 177 -10.35 -1.56 -3.01
N SER A 178 -11.49 -1.64 -3.70
CA SER A 178 -12.70 -2.27 -3.17
C SER A 178 -12.71 -3.80 -3.30
N GLY A 179 -11.66 -4.36 -3.92
CA GLY A 179 -11.59 -5.79 -4.22
C GLY A 179 -12.57 -6.23 -5.31
N THR A 180 -12.96 -5.32 -6.18
CA THR A 180 -13.88 -5.55 -7.30
C THR A 180 -13.29 -5.04 -8.60
N THR A 181 -13.83 -5.49 -9.75
CA THR A 181 -13.50 -4.97 -11.08
C THR A 181 -14.23 -3.64 -11.39
N LYS A 182 -14.93 -3.05 -10.42
CA LYS A 182 -15.83 -1.90 -10.61
C LYS A 182 -15.27 -0.55 -10.19
N LEU A 183 -13.98 -0.48 -9.86
CA LEU A 183 -13.34 0.72 -9.31
C LEU A 183 -13.65 2.02 -10.07
N GLU A 184 -13.60 2.00 -11.40
CA GLU A 184 -13.85 3.21 -12.22
C GLU A 184 -15.31 3.65 -12.13
N ALA A 185 -16.26 2.70 -12.09
CA ALA A 185 -17.69 3.01 -11.92
C ALA A 185 -17.96 3.56 -10.51
N GLU A 186 -17.36 2.96 -9.49
CA GLU A 186 -17.44 3.44 -8.09
C GLU A 186 -16.87 4.85 -7.94
N LEU A 187 -15.70 5.09 -8.54
CA LEU A 187 -15.07 6.41 -8.53
C LEU A 187 -15.94 7.46 -9.24
N LYS A 188 -16.49 7.13 -10.40
CA LYS A 188 -17.40 8.02 -11.15
C LYS A 188 -18.67 8.32 -10.34
N ALA A 189 -19.28 7.33 -9.73
CA ALA A 189 -20.47 7.52 -8.90
C ALA A 189 -20.18 8.43 -7.68
N ALA A 190 -19.03 8.24 -7.03
CA ALA A 190 -18.59 9.12 -5.94
C ALA A 190 -18.37 10.57 -6.41
N GLN A 191 -17.72 10.75 -7.56
CA GLN A 191 -17.49 12.08 -8.16
C GLN A 191 -18.79 12.82 -8.47
N GLU A 192 -19.77 12.14 -9.07
CA GLU A 192 -21.08 12.72 -9.40
C GLU A 192 -21.86 13.10 -8.14
N ALA A 193 -21.86 12.23 -7.13
CA ALA A 193 -22.48 12.51 -5.84
C ALA A 193 -21.85 13.71 -5.15
N ILE A 194 -20.51 13.76 -5.05
CA ILE A 194 -19.77 14.85 -4.40
C ILE A 194 -19.99 16.17 -5.15
N LYS A 195 -19.97 16.16 -6.48
CA LYS A 195 -20.18 17.34 -7.32
C LYS A 195 -21.57 17.97 -7.12
N SER A 196 -22.60 17.16 -6.93
CA SER A 196 -23.99 17.61 -6.77
C SER A 196 -24.36 18.04 -5.36
N ALA A 197 -23.51 17.72 -4.37
CA ALA A 197 -23.79 18.00 -2.97
C ALA A 197 -23.66 19.50 -2.64
N LYS A 198 -24.60 20.00 -1.84
CA LYS A 198 -24.54 21.34 -1.21
C LYS A 198 -23.91 21.28 0.19
N SER A 199 -23.92 20.10 0.82
CA SER A 199 -23.38 19.86 2.14
C SER A 199 -22.72 18.49 2.24
N ILE A 200 -21.53 18.45 2.83
CA ILE A 200 -20.73 17.23 3.03
C ILE A 200 -20.31 17.17 4.50
N ILE A 201 -20.59 16.04 5.16
CA ILE A 201 -19.99 15.70 6.45
C ILE A 201 -18.90 14.66 6.22
N VAL A 202 -17.71 14.94 6.77
CA VAL A 202 -16.58 14.01 6.78
C VAL A 202 -16.39 13.54 8.22
N GLY A 203 -16.60 12.25 8.48
CA GLY A 203 -16.39 11.65 9.79
C GLY A 203 -14.95 11.13 9.91
N GLY A 204 -14.20 11.70 10.86
CA GLY A 204 -12.80 11.37 11.09
C GLY A 204 -11.83 12.37 10.46
N ALA A 205 -10.97 12.94 11.30
CA ALA A 205 -10.00 13.96 10.90
C ALA A 205 -8.54 13.44 10.92
N GLY A 206 -8.36 12.17 10.50
CA GLY A 206 -7.06 11.62 10.15
C GLY A 206 -6.54 12.15 8.80
N ALA A 207 -5.44 11.61 8.29
CA ALA A 207 -4.81 12.09 7.06
C ALA A 207 -5.79 12.11 5.87
N VAL A 208 -6.51 11.00 5.62
CA VAL A 208 -7.47 10.89 4.51
C VAL A 208 -8.61 11.89 4.65
N GLY A 209 -9.19 12.04 5.85
CA GLY A 209 -10.29 12.99 6.08
C GLY A 209 -9.87 14.44 5.91
N VAL A 210 -8.68 14.82 6.37
CA VAL A 210 -8.11 16.15 6.19
C VAL A 210 -7.83 16.46 4.72
N GLU A 211 -7.21 15.51 4.00
CA GLU A 211 -6.94 15.64 2.56
C GLU A 211 -8.25 15.75 1.76
N PHE A 212 -9.20 14.84 2.00
CA PHE A 212 -10.48 14.84 1.31
C PHE A 212 -11.30 16.12 1.57
N ALA A 213 -11.40 16.56 2.84
CA ALA A 213 -12.10 17.80 3.17
C ALA A 213 -11.48 19.02 2.51
N GLY A 214 -10.14 19.09 2.47
CA GLY A 214 -9.40 20.15 1.80
C GLY A 214 -9.58 20.16 0.27
N GLU A 215 -9.59 18.97 -0.35
CA GLU A 215 -9.82 18.80 -1.79
C GLU A 215 -11.27 19.14 -2.17
N ALA A 216 -12.25 18.66 -1.39
CA ALA A 216 -13.67 18.94 -1.63
C ALA A 216 -14.00 20.44 -1.51
N ALA A 217 -13.49 21.10 -0.45
CA ALA A 217 -13.70 22.52 -0.25
C ALA A 217 -13.04 23.39 -1.34
N GLU A 218 -11.90 22.97 -1.86
CA GLU A 218 -11.22 23.66 -2.97
C GLU A 218 -11.94 23.43 -4.31
N ALA A 219 -12.43 22.22 -4.56
CA ALA A 219 -13.12 21.87 -5.81
C ALA A 219 -14.52 22.52 -5.90
N TYR A 220 -15.20 22.62 -4.75
CA TYR A 220 -16.60 23.07 -4.67
C TYR A 220 -16.76 24.15 -3.59
N PRO A 221 -16.33 25.41 -3.84
CA PRO A 221 -16.33 26.47 -2.82
C PRO A 221 -17.71 26.85 -2.28
N SER A 222 -18.78 26.52 -2.99
CA SER A 222 -20.17 26.75 -2.55
C SER A 222 -20.72 25.62 -1.68
N THR A 223 -20.03 24.48 -1.61
CA THR A 223 -20.44 23.33 -0.81
C THR A 223 -19.99 23.49 0.63
N GLN A 224 -20.90 23.34 1.58
CA GLN A 224 -20.59 23.37 2.99
C GLN A 224 -19.90 22.05 3.41
N VAL A 225 -18.61 22.10 3.70
CA VAL A 225 -17.84 20.95 4.19
C VAL A 225 -17.68 21.03 5.69
N THR A 226 -18.14 19.99 6.39
CA THR A 226 -17.97 19.84 7.86
C THR A 226 -17.12 18.62 8.15
N LEU A 227 -16.01 18.80 8.87
CA LEU A 227 -15.09 17.74 9.31
C LEU A 227 -15.27 17.47 10.80
N LEU A 228 -15.58 16.22 11.15
CA LEU A 228 -15.75 15.77 12.54
C LEU A 228 -14.47 15.10 13.03
N THR A 229 -14.10 15.38 14.26
CA THR A 229 -13.03 14.69 14.98
C THR A 229 -13.45 14.35 16.41
N ASN A 230 -13.07 13.16 16.88
CA ASN A 230 -13.28 12.72 18.26
C ASN A 230 -12.22 13.26 19.23
N SER A 231 -11.42 14.20 18.81
CA SER A 231 -10.33 14.81 19.57
C SER A 231 -10.51 16.34 19.59
N ASP A 232 -9.71 17.01 20.39
CA ASP A 232 -9.59 18.47 20.51
C ASP A 232 -9.14 19.17 19.21
N ASN A 233 -8.50 18.42 18.30
CA ASN A 233 -7.99 18.95 17.03
C ASN A 233 -7.87 17.83 15.99
N VAL A 234 -7.68 18.20 14.73
CA VAL A 234 -7.43 17.27 13.60
C VAL A 234 -6.05 16.58 13.72
N LEU A 235 -5.84 15.47 13.00
CA LEU A 235 -4.56 14.76 12.89
C LEU A 235 -3.98 14.29 14.23
N THR A 236 -4.81 13.66 15.05
CA THR A 236 -4.39 13.06 16.32
C THR A 236 -3.17 12.15 16.10
N GLY A 237 -2.18 12.25 17.00
CA GLY A 237 -0.92 11.50 16.88
C GLY A 237 0.20 12.24 16.14
N LEU A 238 -0.10 13.39 15.50
CA LEU A 238 0.95 14.29 14.99
C LEU A 238 1.26 15.40 15.99
N ARG A 239 2.41 16.04 15.79
CA ARG A 239 2.87 17.14 16.63
C ARG A 239 1.95 18.36 16.51
N GLU A 240 1.79 19.07 17.60
CA GLU A 240 0.86 20.21 17.70
C GLU A 240 1.04 21.27 16.60
N PRO A 241 2.26 21.70 16.21
CA PRO A 241 2.41 22.67 15.11
C PRO A 241 1.84 22.19 13.78
N THR A 242 1.91 20.87 13.51
CA THR A 242 1.34 20.26 12.32
C THR A 242 -0.19 20.24 12.37
N ARG A 243 -0.77 19.90 13.53
CA ARG A 243 -2.21 19.87 13.80
C ARG A 243 -2.82 21.26 13.67
N GLN A 244 -2.25 22.26 14.35
CA GLN A 244 -2.70 23.66 14.29
C GLN A 244 -2.66 24.22 12.87
N LYS A 245 -1.58 23.92 12.14
CA LYS A 245 -1.44 24.35 10.74
C LYS A 245 -2.51 23.71 9.86
N ALA A 246 -2.81 22.43 10.02
CA ALA A 246 -3.87 21.74 9.28
C ALA A 246 -5.23 22.41 9.54
N ALA A 247 -5.60 22.60 10.80
CA ALA A 247 -6.85 23.24 11.20
C ALA A 247 -6.98 24.66 10.62
N LYS A 248 -5.90 25.46 10.69
CA LYS A 248 -5.87 26.81 10.10
C LYS A 248 -6.12 26.78 8.60
N LEU A 249 -5.43 25.90 7.86
CA LEU A 249 -5.57 25.80 6.40
C LEU A 249 -6.96 25.31 5.97
N LEU A 250 -7.54 24.35 6.68
CA LEU A 250 -8.91 23.89 6.47
C LEU A 250 -9.92 25.01 6.67
N LYS A 251 -9.83 25.75 7.79
CA LYS A 251 -10.69 26.91 8.08
C LYS A 251 -10.57 27.99 7.01
N GLN A 252 -9.36 28.27 6.51
CA GLN A 252 -9.13 29.21 5.41
C GLN A 252 -9.81 28.80 4.11
N LYS A 253 -10.05 27.50 3.90
CA LYS A 253 -10.83 26.96 2.76
C LYS A 253 -12.34 26.85 3.04
N GLY A 254 -12.81 27.37 4.18
CA GLY A 254 -14.22 27.33 4.54
C GLY A 254 -14.69 26.01 5.18
N VAL A 255 -13.78 25.08 5.51
CA VAL A 255 -14.14 23.85 6.20
C VAL A 255 -14.50 24.13 7.67
N LYS A 256 -15.71 23.75 8.06
CA LYS A 256 -16.15 23.76 9.45
C LYS A 256 -15.57 22.54 10.17
N ILE A 257 -14.82 22.76 11.25
CA ILE A 257 -14.27 21.67 12.07
C ILE A 257 -15.08 21.60 13.36
N LEU A 258 -15.63 20.42 13.66
CA LEU A 258 -16.30 20.12 14.92
C LEU A 258 -15.44 19.12 15.69
N THR A 259 -14.93 19.56 16.84
CA THR A 259 -14.10 18.76 17.77
C THR A 259 -14.96 17.99 18.75
N ASP A 260 -14.37 16.98 19.40
CA ASP A 260 -15.02 16.15 20.42
C ASP A 260 -16.33 15.50 19.93
N LYS A 261 -16.38 15.17 18.64
CA LYS A 261 -17.52 14.55 17.95
C LYS A 261 -17.15 13.16 17.47
N THR A 262 -17.51 12.13 18.24
CA THR A 262 -17.42 10.73 17.83
C THR A 262 -18.70 10.34 17.11
N VAL A 263 -18.61 9.94 15.84
CA VAL A 263 -19.74 9.39 15.09
C VAL A 263 -20.07 8.00 15.62
N THR A 264 -21.35 7.80 16.00
CA THR A 264 -21.86 6.51 16.48
C THR A 264 -22.70 5.77 15.46
N SER A 265 -23.40 6.50 14.59
CA SER A 265 -24.16 5.94 13.48
C SER A 265 -24.38 6.97 12.39
N ALA A 266 -24.67 6.48 11.19
CA ALA A 266 -25.12 7.30 10.09
C ALA A 266 -26.13 6.52 9.25
N SER A 267 -27.18 7.18 8.78
CA SER A 267 -28.24 6.58 7.96
C SER A 267 -28.83 7.60 7.02
N ARG A 268 -29.45 7.14 5.93
CA ARG A 268 -30.19 8.02 5.01
C ARG A 268 -31.65 8.14 5.47
N ASP A 269 -32.18 9.37 5.40
CA ASP A 269 -33.62 9.60 5.58
C ASP A 269 -34.40 9.39 4.27
N ALA A 270 -35.73 9.55 4.35
CA ALA A 270 -36.62 9.40 3.21
C ALA A 270 -36.37 10.43 2.08
N ALA A 271 -35.75 11.56 2.38
CA ALA A 271 -35.34 12.57 1.40
C ALA A 271 -33.95 12.27 0.78
N GLY A 272 -33.31 11.17 1.18
CA GLY A 272 -31.98 10.74 0.70
C GLY A 272 -30.83 11.45 1.37
N LYS A 273 -31.07 12.32 2.36
CA LYS A 273 -30.02 12.99 3.14
C LYS A 273 -29.44 12.07 4.22
N TRP A 274 -28.18 12.31 4.55
CA TRP A 274 -27.52 11.59 5.63
C TRP A 274 -27.77 12.27 6.97
N ASN A 275 -28.23 11.48 7.94
CA ASN A 275 -28.31 11.84 9.36
C ASN A 275 -27.18 11.14 10.09
N VAL A 276 -26.24 11.94 10.60
CA VAL A 276 -25.02 11.48 11.31
C VAL A 276 -25.21 11.78 12.79
N VAL A 277 -25.24 10.72 13.58
CA VAL A 277 -25.42 10.79 15.05
C VAL A 277 -24.05 10.75 15.72
N THR A 278 -23.83 11.66 16.67
CA THR A 278 -22.61 11.71 17.47
C THR A 278 -22.86 11.24 18.90
N ALA A 279 -21.82 10.82 19.61
CA ALA A 279 -21.89 10.22 20.94
C ALA A 279 -22.54 11.12 22.02
N ASP A 280 -22.52 12.43 21.81
CA ASP A 280 -23.22 13.41 22.66
C ASP A 280 -24.71 13.56 22.31
N GLY A 281 -25.25 12.71 21.43
CA GLY A 281 -26.65 12.69 21.02
C GLY A 281 -27.03 13.69 19.94
N GLN A 282 -26.09 14.50 19.42
CA GLN A 282 -26.39 15.43 18.33
C GLN A 282 -26.57 14.68 17.01
N THR A 283 -27.59 15.08 16.22
CA THR A 283 -27.78 14.64 14.84
C THR A 283 -27.41 15.78 13.90
N LEU A 284 -26.51 15.49 12.97
CA LEU A 284 -26.10 16.39 11.91
C LEU A 284 -26.62 15.86 10.58
N THR A 285 -27.23 16.73 9.75
CA THR A 285 -27.79 16.34 8.45
C THR A 285 -27.01 16.97 7.32
N ALA A 286 -26.70 16.17 6.26
CA ALA A 286 -26.05 16.64 5.05
C ALA A 286 -26.52 15.85 3.82
N ASP A 287 -26.23 16.37 2.61
CA ASP A 287 -26.48 15.63 1.36
C ASP A 287 -25.59 14.40 1.27
N ILE A 288 -24.35 14.50 1.78
CA ILE A 288 -23.37 13.42 1.78
C ILE A 288 -22.71 13.28 3.14
N TYR A 289 -22.49 12.02 3.52
CA TYR A 289 -21.59 11.63 4.60
C TYR A 289 -20.49 10.72 4.06
N VAL A 290 -19.23 11.01 4.40
CA VAL A 290 -18.05 10.22 4.05
C VAL A 290 -17.34 9.79 5.32
N SER A 291 -17.27 8.49 5.56
CA SER A 291 -16.60 7.92 6.74
C SER A 291 -15.11 7.74 6.50
N THR A 292 -14.28 8.45 7.25
CA THR A 292 -12.82 8.27 7.28
C THR A 292 -12.33 7.90 8.69
N THR A 293 -13.18 7.18 9.45
CA THR A 293 -13.01 6.87 10.89
C THR A 293 -12.08 5.70 11.19
N GLY A 294 -11.31 5.25 10.26
CA GLY A 294 -10.35 4.16 10.46
C GLY A 294 -10.38 3.13 9.34
N VAL A 295 -9.70 2.03 9.57
CA VAL A 295 -9.56 0.95 8.60
C VAL A 295 -9.86 -0.40 9.25
N LEU A 296 -10.38 -1.31 8.45
CA LEU A 296 -10.72 -2.67 8.78
C LEU A 296 -9.75 -3.64 8.09
N PRO A 297 -9.27 -4.70 8.76
CA PRO A 297 -8.41 -5.68 8.11
C PRO A 297 -9.18 -6.49 7.06
N ASN A 298 -8.56 -6.76 5.91
CA ASN A 298 -9.10 -7.67 4.90
C ASN A 298 -8.74 -9.12 5.29
N ASN A 299 -9.45 -9.69 6.25
CA ASN A 299 -9.10 -10.94 6.93
C ASN A 299 -10.13 -12.06 6.80
N GLU A 300 -11.20 -11.90 6.05
CA GLU A 300 -12.34 -12.83 5.94
C GLU A 300 -11.94 -14.28 5.59
N PHE A 301 -10.82 -14.45 4.89
CA PHE A 301 -10.29 -15.75 4.44
C PHE A 301 -9.17 -16.30 5.33
N ILE A 302 -8.77 -15.54 6.35
CA ILE A 302 -7.60 -15.85 7.18
C ILE A 302 -8.04 -16.65 8.40
N PRO A 303 -7.43 -17.82 8.69
CA PRO A 303 -7.70 -18.57 9.90
C PRO A 303 -7.53 -17.73 11.19
N ALA A 304 -8.45 -17.89 12.13
CA ALA A 304 -8.44 -17.14 13.39
C ALA A 304 -7.14 -17.32 14.21
N SER A 305 -6.48 -18.48 14.06
CA SER A 305 -5.18 -18.76 14.72
C SER A 305 -4.03 -17.85 14.28
N LEU A 306 -4.17 -17.19 13.12
CA LEU A 306 -3.17 -16.22 12.60
C LEU A 306 -3.47 -14.79 13.04
N LEU A 307 -4.65 -14.53 13.62
CA LEU A 307 -5.16 -13.18 13.91
C LEU A 307 -5.02 -12.84 15.40
N ASN A 308 -4.72 -11.57 15.67
CA ASN A 308 -4.87 -11.02 17.00
C ASN A 308 -6.36 -10.70 17.30
N LYS A 309 -6.64 -10.26 18.53
CA LYS A 309 -8.00 -9.91 18.99
C LYS A 309 -8.70 -8.83 18.15
N ASP A 310 -7.94 -8.00 17.45
CA ASP A 310 -8.44 -6.90 16.63
C ASP A 310 -8.53 -7.29 15.13
N GLY A 311 -8.29 -8.56 14.79
CA GLY A 311 -8.40 -9.11 13.44
C GLY A 311 -7.20 -8.89 12.53
N TRP A 312 -6.06 -8.40 13.04
CA TRP A 312 -4.82 -8.23 12.28
C TRP A 312 -3.95 -9.47 12.37
N VAL A 313 -3.21 -9.79 11.30
CA VAL A 313 -2.27 -10.92 11.32
C VAL A 313 -1.11 -10.64 12.25
N GLU A 314 -0.87 -11.54 13.21
CA GLU A 314 0.28 -11.48 14.11
C GLU A 314 1.52 -12.06 13.47
N VAL A 315 2.53 -11.22 13.30
CA VAL A 315 3.86 -11.61 12.81
C VAL A 315 4.94 -11.22 13.81
N ASP A 316 6.05 -11.94 13.75
CA ASP A 316 7.27 -11.56 14.46
C ASP A 316 8.03 -10.43 13.73
N SER A 317 9.19 -10.05 14.25
CA SER A 317 10.04 -9.02 13.62
C SER A 317 10.66 -9.45 12.28
N HIS A 318 10.44 -10.68 11.85
CA HIS A 318 10.87 -11.24 10.57
C HIS A 318 9.74 -11.31 9.55
N PHE A 319 8.53 -10.86 9.89
CA PHE A 319 7.28 -10.97 9.12
C PHE A 319 6.77 -12.40 8.95
N VAL A 320 7.20 -13.32 9.82
CA VAL A 320 6.69 -14.69 9.88
C VAL A 320 5.56 -14.74 10.91
N SER A 321 4.48 -15.46 10.59
CA SER A 321 3.40 -15.69 11.54
C SER A 321 3.91 -16.43 12.77
N LYS A 322 3.44 -16.03 13.94
CA LYS A 322 3.77 -16.73 15.20
C LYS A 322 3.15 -18.13 15.30
N ALA A 323 2.07 -18.37 14.54
CA ALA A 323 1.33 -19.63 14.58
C ALA A 323 1.81 -20.66 13.54
N ASP A 324 2.37 -20.21 12.40
CA ASP A 324 2.80 -21.11 11.31
C ASP A 324 4.01 -20.52 10.58
N PRO A 325 5.18 -21.20 10.55
CA PRO A 325 6.40 -20.71 9.92
C PRO A 325 6.35 -20.66 8.38
N SER A 326 5.37 -21.29 7.75
CA SER A 326 5.16 -21.20 6.30
C SER A 326 4.30 -19.98 5.89
N VAL A 327 3.78 -19.24 6.86
CA VAL A 327 2.92 -18.08 6.65
C VAL A 327 3.68 -16.79 6.95
N TYR A 328 3.73 -15.93 5.96
CA TYR A 328 4.26 -14.57 6.05
C TYR A 328 3.12 -13.57 5.91
N ALA A 329 3.25 -12.39 6.51
CA ALA A 329 2.32 -11.30 6.22
C ALA A 329 3.04 -9.95 6.20
N VAL A 330 2.55 -8.99 5.38
CA VAL A 330 3.19 -7.69 5.17
C VAL A 330 2.18 -6.61 4.80
N GLY A 331 2.48 -5.38 5.16
CA GLY A 331 1.63 -4.23 4.88
C GLY A 331 0.53 -4.04 5.91
N ASP A 332 -0.56 -3.39 5.49
CA ASP A 332 -1.64 -2.94 6.38
C ASP A 332 -2.37 -4.08 7.11
N ILE A 333 -2.28 -5.32 6.61
CA ILE A 333 -2.93 -6.48 7.25
C ILE A 333 -2.23 -6.92 8.54
N THR A 334 -1.00 -6.51 8.78
CA THR A 334 -0.26 -6.87 9.98
C THR A 334 -0.67 -6.04 11.20
N GLN A 335 -0.29 -6.49 12.39
CA GLN A 335 -0.55 -5.78 13.65
C GLN A 335 0.15 -4.41 13.78
N TYR A 336 1.08 -4.07 12.89
CA TYR A 336 1.75 -2.78 12.92
C TYR A 336 0.77 -1.63 12.61
N SER A 337 0.66 -0.68 13.53
CA SER A 337 -0.37 0.37 13.49
C SER A 337 -0.08 1.49 12.48
N ALA A 338 1.18 1.74 12.16
CA ALA A 338 1.57 2.79 11.21
C ALA A 338 1.34 2.34 9.77
N ARG A 339 0.10 2.48 9.27
CA ARG A 339 -0.33 2.11 7.91
C ARG A 339 0.04 3.21 6.91
N LEU A 340 1.35 3.38 6.70
CA LEU A 340 1.93 4.36 5.80
C LEU A 340 2.67 3.68 4.67
N VAL A 341 2.43 4.12 3.43
CA VAL A 341 3.15 3.60 2.25
C VAL A 341 4.67 3.72 2.40
N SER A 342 5.15 4.77 3.07
CA SER A 342 6.58 4.95 3.35
C SER A 342 7.22 3.83 4.18
N ARG A 343 6.42 3.04 4.90
CA ARG A 343 6.89 1.89 5.70
C ARG A 343 7.02 0.60 4.89
N ILE A 344 6.25 0.49 3.81
CA ILE A 344 6.12 -0.76 3.04
C ILE A 344 7.47 -1.24 2.50
N SER A 345 8.30 -0.36 1.95
CA SER A 345 9.60 -0.77 1.38
C SER A 345 10.52 -1.43 2.42
N GLY A 346 10.56 -0.89 3.65
CA GLY A 346 11.32 -1.47 4.76
C GLY A 346 10.77 -2.82 5.19
N GLN A 347 9.45 -2.96 5.28
CA GLN A 347 8.78 -4.22 5.62
C GLN A 347 9.04 -5.29 4.55
N VAL A 348 8.84 -4.96 3.27
CA VAL A 348 9.08 -5.85 2.13
C VAL A 348 10.53 -6.31 2.08
N SER A 349 11.49 -5.41 2.29
CA SER A 349 12.92 -5.75 2.30
C SER A 349 13.27 -6.80 3.36
N VAL A 350 12.71 -6.65 4.57
CA VAL A 350 12.92 -7.62 5.66
C VAL A 350 12.23 -8.95 5.35
N LEU A 351 10.97 -8.92 4.89
CA LEU A 351 10.24 -10.13 4.52
C LEU A 351 10.99 -10.91 3.43
N LEU A 352 11.41 -10.24 2.36
CA LEU A 352 12.14 -10.88 1.24
C LEU A 352 13.45 -11.50 1.69
N SER A 353 14.20 -10.81 2.56
CA SER A 353 15.45 -11.35 3.12
C SER A 353 15.21 -12.67 3.86
N ASN A 354 14.13 -12.73 4.66
CA ASN A 354 13.78 -13.90 5.46
C ASN A 354 13.20 -15.03 4.61
N LEU A 355 12.24 -14.74 3.74
CA LEU A 355 11.62 -15.71 2.85
C LEU A 355 12.65 -16.33 1.88
N LYS A 356 13.59 -15.52 1.36
CA LYS A 356 14.71 -16.00 0.56
C LYS A 356 15.60 -16.97 1.36
N ALA A 357 15.93 -16.63 2.61
CA ALA A 357 16.71 -17.51 3.48
C ALA A 357 16.00 -18.85 3.73
N ASP A 358 14.68 -18.83 3.93
CA ASP A 358 13.89 -20.04 4.17
C ASP A 358 13.74 -20.92 2.90
N ILE A 359 13.59 -20.30 1.72
CA ILE A 359 13.48 -21.02 0.46
C ILE A 359 14.82 -21.64 0.05
N THR A 360 15.92 -20.91 0.21
CA THR A 360 17.24 -21.30 -0.33
C THR A 360 18.15 -21.96 0.70
N GLY A 361 17.81 -21.88 1.99
CA GLY A 361 18.70 -22.26 3.10
C GLY A 361 19.93 -21.35 3.24
N LYS A 362 19.99 -20.25 2.47
CA LYS A 362 21.16 -19.34 2.40
C LYS A 362 20.73 -17.89 2.56
N GLY A 363 21.59 -17.06 3.12
CA GLY A 363 21.38 -15.61 3.26
C GLY A 363 21.28 -15.17 4.71
N LYS A 364 21.32 -13.84 4.91
CA LYS A 364 21.20 -13.24 6.24
C LYS A 364 19.75 -12.87 6.50
N ARG A 365 19.21 -13.30 7.63
CA ARG A 365 17.88 -12.87 8.06
C ARG A 365 17.88 -11.41 8.49
N GLY A 366 16.84 -10.70 8.08
CA GLY A 366 16.59 -9.33 8.48
C GLY A 366 15.64 -9.24 9.68
N THR A 367 15.70 -8.14 10.41
CA THR A 367 14.79 -7.85 11.53
C THR A 367 14.17 -6.47 11.31
N TYR A 368 12.86 -6.40 11.37
CA TYR A 368 12.12 -5.14 11.28
C TYR A 368 12.09 -4.47 12.65
N LYS A 369 12.41 -3.20 12.65
CA LYS A 369 12.22 -2.32 13.81
C LYS A 369 11.15 -1.31 13.43
N ASP A 370 10.03 -1.33 14.15
CA ASP A 370 9.00 -0.32 13.97
C ASP A 370 9.55 1.02 14.46
N ASP A 371 9.87 1.89 13.52
CA ASP A 371 10.40 3.22 13.82
C ASP A 371 9.22 4.15 14.16
N SER A 372 9.23 4.74 15.34
CA SER A 372 8.23 5.70 15.78
C SER A 372 8.30 7.05 15.04
N SER A 373 9.35 7.31 14.27
CA SER A 373 9.47 8.55 13.50
C SER A 373 8.41 8.60 12.39
N LEU A 374 7.55 9.61 12.43
CA LEU A 374 6.54 9.82 11.41
C LEU A 374 7.05 10.77 10.34
N ILE A 375 7.07 10.29 9.09
CA ILE A 375 7.28 11.10 7.89
C ILE A 375 5.96 11.10 7.12
N VAL A 376 5.23 12.20 7.22
CA VAL A 376 3.93 12.36 6.56
C VAL A 376 3.83 13.73 5.89
N VAL A 377 3.26 13.77 4.70
CA VAL A 377 2.99 14.97 3.92
C VAL A 377 1.53 14.94 3.48
N MET A 378 0.75 15.93 3.89
CA MET A 378 -0.69 16.01 3.68
C MET A 378 -1.05 17.30 2.97
N PRO A 379 -1.38 17.25 1.68
CA PRO A 379 -1.93 18.41 0.97
C PRO A 379 -3.32 18.77 1.52
N ILE A 380 -3.62 20.05 1.51
CA ILE A 380 -4.95 20.61 1.82
C ILE A 380 -5.33 21.45 0.60
N GLY A 381 -5.89 20.79 -0.41
CA GLY A 381 -5.97 21.29 -1.77
C GLY A 381 -4.61 21.24 -2.49
N LYS A 382 -4.54 21.81 -3.70
CA LYS A 382 -3.40 21.66 -4.62
C LYS A 382 -2.16 22.47 -4.22
N SER A 383 -2.37 23.68 -3.70
CA SER A 383 -1.31 24.68 -3.53
C SER A 383 -0.69 24.75 -2.15
N THR A 384 -1.23 24.05 -1.14
CA THR A 384 -0.77 24.15 0.24
C THR A 384 -0.97 22.84 0.99
N GLY A 385 -0.53 22.81 2.25
CA GLY A 385 -0.71 21.65 3.12
C GLY A 385 0.17 21.73 4.36
N THR A 386 0.22 20.62 5.07
CA THR A 386 1.04 20.43 6.27
C THR A 386 1.71 19.07 6.25
N GLY A 387 2.54 18.79 7.22
CA GLY A 387 3.23 17.52 7.34
C GLY A 387 4.10 17.47 8.57
N GLN A 388 4.72 16.32 8.75
CA GLN A 388 5.71 16.10 9.78
C GLN A 388 6.87 15.32 9.19
N LEU A 389 8.06 15.90 9.19
CA LEU A 389 9.31 15.28 8.76
C LEU A 389 10.22 15.21 10.00
N GLY A 390 10.04 14.16 10.83
CA GLY A 390 10.62 14.10 12.16
C GLY A 390 10.09 15.22 13.06
N SER A 391 10.94 16.17 13.44
CA SER A 391 10.55 17.35 14.24
C SER A 391 10.15 18.57 13.39
N PHE A 392 10.34 18.55 12.08
CA PHE A 392 10.09 19.67 11.20
C PHE A 392 8.66 19.65 10.61
N THR A 393 7.97 20.80 10.65
CA THR A 393 6.68 21.02 9.99
C THR A 393 6.92 21.79 8.69
N PRO A 394 6.82 21.16 7.51
CA PRO A 394 7.16 21.81 6.24
C PRO A 394 6.22 22.96 5.90
N PRO A 395 6.70 24.03 5.25
CA PRO A 395 5.86 25.10 4.73
C PRO A 395 4.91 24.58 3.64
N GLY A 396 3.77 25.27 3.42
CA GLY A 396 2.71 24.79 2.53
C GLY A 396 3.15 24.62 1.08
N PHE A 397 3.99 25.51 0.55
CA PHE A 397 4.53 25.38 -0.81
C PHE A 397 5.39 24.13 -0.99
N MET A 398 6.14 23.74 0.04
CA MET A 398 6.95 22.52 0.02
C MET A 398 6.05 21.28 -0.01
N VAL A 399 4.94 21.28 0.75
CA VAL A 399 3.93 20.21 0.72
C VAL A 399 3.28 20.12 -0.65
N SER A 400 2.92 21.28 -1.25
CA SER A 400 2.39 21.36 -2.61
C SER A 400 3.35 20.76 -3.62
N PHE A 401 4.63 21.14 -3.57
CA PHE A 401 5.66 20.62 -4.49
C PHE A 401 5.87 19.10 -4.33
N ILE A 402 5.91 18.59 -3.09
CA ILE A 402 6.18 17.18 -2.82
C ILE A 402 4.98 16.29 -3.17
N LYS A 403 3.78 16.64 -2.73
CA LYS A 403 2.58 15.79 -2.86
C LYS A 403 1.37 16.54 -3.45
N GLY A 404 1.15 17.80 -3.10
CA GLY A 404 -0.05 18.55 -3.46
C GLY A 404 -0.24 18.72 -4.96
N LYS A 405 0.83 18.81 -5.74
CA LYS A 405 0.78 18.98 -7.19
C LYS A 405 0.05 17.81 -7.88
N ASP A 406 0.40 16.57 -7.54
CA ASP A 406 -0.04 15.39 -8.27
C ASP A 406 -0.24 14.13 -7.40
N TYR A 407 -0.17 14.25 -6.08
CA TYR A 407 -0.27 13.10 -5.17
C TYR A 407 0.75 11.97 -5.47
N PHE A 408 1.95 12.31 -5.93
CA PHE A 408 3.02 11.39 -6.36
C PHE A 408 2.72 10.58 -7.63
N THR A 409 1.59 10.81 -8.32
CA THR A 409 1.22 10.02 -9.50
C THR A 409 2.21 10.18 -10.65
N GLY A 410 2.96 11.30 -10.73
CA GLY A 410 4.08 11.46 -11.65
C GLY A 410 5.20 10.41 -11.48
N SER A 411 5.30 9.80 -10.30
CA SER A 411 6.24 8.71 -9.99
C SER A 411 5.54 7.38 -9.72
N GLY A 412 4.22 7.29 -9.92
CA GLY A 412 3.40 6.15 -9.54
C GLY A 412 3.94 4.80 -10.03
N LYS A 413 4.32 4.74 -11.30
CA LYS A 413 4.88 3.52 -11.89
C LYS A 413 6.17 3.04 -11.21
N LYS A 414 6.99 3.94 -10.67
CA LYS A 414 8.26 3.58 -10.00
C LYS A 414 8.04 2.80 -8.70
N PHE A 415 6.92 3.04 -8.01
CA PHE A 415 6.60 2.35 -6.75
C PHE A 415 6.27 0.88 -6.94
N ILE A 416 5.78 0.51 -8.13
CA ILE A 416 5.30 -0.84 -8.46
C ILE A 416 6.13 -1.53 -9.54
N ALA A 417 7.13 -0.85 -10.09
CA ALA A 417 7.95 -1.42 -11.16
C ALA A 417 9.00 -2.42 -10.68
N GLY A 418 9.31 -2.51 -9.39
CA GLY A 418 10.29 -3.45 -8.81
C GLY A 418 11.74 -3.15 -9.17
#